data_16ce8c46a5610efcff298fa112173fbc
#
_entry.id   16ce8c46a5610efcff298fa112173fbc
#
_cell.length_a   1.000
_cell.length_b   1.000
_cell.length_c   1.000
_cell.angle_alpha   90.00
_cell.angle_beta   90.00
_cell.angle_gamma   90.00
#
_symmetry.space_group_name_H-M   'P 1'
#
loop_
_entity.id
_entity.type
_entity.pdbx_description
1 polymer ?
#
loop_
_entity_poly.entity_id
_entity_poly.type
_entity_poly.pdbx_seq_one_letter_code
_entity_poly.pdbx_strand_id
1 'polypeptide(L)'
;LCQIGNRSDKKTLKRLGTLKDYAENWGNHYAIPKPKTPKEKQSEKEQRLQLGLPTFRYHPDPLDTGAFDESKEGVVCDCCGKTTHIFYTNPFFSIEDIAYLCPECIASGAAARKYNGSFQDDLSLDDGVDNPEKLDELIHRTPGYSGWQQEYWRAHCGDYCAFLGYVGARELRALGVLEEVLDDSMWDEEEKEMIRESVNGGHLQCYLF
;
A
#
# COMPACT_ATOMS: atom_id res chain seq x y z
N LEU A 1 3.52 10.29 -8.51
CA LEU A 1 4.58 10.68 -7.59
C LEU A 1 4.96 9.50 -6.71
N CYS A 2 6.24 9.17 -6.63
CA CYS A 2 6.73 8.10 -5.77
C CYS A 2 7.28 8.70 -4.49
N GLN A 3 6.89 8.16 -3.33
CA GLN A 3 7.68 8.31 -2.12
C GLN A 3 8.75 7.22 -2.09
N ILE A 4 9.97 7.59 -1.81
CA ILE A 4 11.12 6.70 -1.80
C ILE A 4 11.51 6.46 -0.36
N GLY A 5 11.33 5.24 0.12
CA GLY A 5 11.86 4.79 1.39
C GLY A 5 13.37 4.50 1.24
N ASN A 6 14.21 5.38 1.77
CA ASN A 6 15.65 5.19 1.74
C ASN A 6 16.11 4.36 2.96
N ARG A 7 16.61 3.16 2.73
CA ARG A 7 17.37 2.38 3.72
C ARG A 7 18.71 1.96 3.16
N SER A 8 19.62 2.92 3.02
CA SER A 8 21.04 2.64 2.87
C SER A 8 21.76 2.80 4.21
N ASP A 9 21.61 1.82 5.10
CA ASP A 9 22.57 1.65 6.18
C ASP A 9 23.73 0.78 5.69
N LYS A 10 24.77 1.43 5.17
CA LYS A 10 26.00 0.77 4.69
C LYS A 10 26.66 -0.18 5.72
N LYS A 11 26.41 -0.01 7.01
CA LYS A 11 26.88 -0.92 8.07
C LYS A 11 26.08 -2.22 8.11
N THR A 12 24.79 -2.16 7.85
CA THR A 12 23.92 -3.35 7.80
C THR A 12 24.20 -4.18 6.54
N LEU A 13 24.45 -3.54 5.39
CA LEU A 13 24.80 -4.21 4.12
C LEU A 13 26.12 -5.01 4.22
N LYS A 14 27.13 -4.50 4.94
CA LYS A 14 28.37 -5.25 5.19
C LYS A 14 28.21 -6.46 6.10
N ARG A 15 27.15 -6.52 6.92
CA ARG A 15 26.85 -7.65 7.82
C ARG A 15 26.05 -8.77 7.14
N LEU A 16 25.37 -8.51 6.03
CA LEU A 16 24.44 -9.41 5.36
C LEU A 16 25.05 -10.16 4.15
N GLY A 17 26.37 -10.08 3.97
CA GLY A 17 27.01 -10.68 2.80
C GLY A 17 27.11 -9.73 1.61
N THR A 18 27.26 -10.26 0.42
CA THR A 18 27.35 -9.46 -0.79
C THR A 18 25.98 -8.87 -1.15
N LEU A 19 25.95 -7.73 -1.83
CA LEU A 19 24.72 -7.10 -2.34
C LEU A 19 23.85 -8.08 -3.15
N LYS A 20 24.48 -9.09 -3.75
CA LYS A 20 23.80 -10.17 -4.47
C LYS A 20 22.96 -11.07 -3.57
N ASP A 21 23.51 -11.46 -2.40
CA ASP A 21 22.79 -12.27 -1.41
C ASP A 21 21.60 -11.51 -0.82
N TYR A 22 21.75 -10.20 -0.69
CA TYR A 22 20.67 -9.31 -0.25
C TYR A 22 19.54 -9.23 -1.29
N ALA A 23 19.88 -9.05 -2.56
CA ALA A 23 18.91 -9.01 -3.67
C ALA A 23 18.13 -10.32 -3.82
N GLU A 24 18.82 -11.47 -3.67
CA GLU A 24 18.21 -12.80 -3.78
C GLU A 24 17.29 -13.12 -2.59
N ASN A 25 17.63 -12.70 -1.38
CA ASN A 25 16.85 -13.00 -0.18
C ASN A 25 15.71 -12.02 0.08
N TRP A 26 15.86 -10.73 -0.23
CA TRP A 26 14.81 -9.72 -0.04
C TRP A 26 13.82 -9.68 -1.19
N GLY A 27 14.26 -9.92 -2.41
CA GLY A 27 13.38 -9.99 -3.58
C GLY A 27 12.33 -11.11 -3.50
N ASN A 28 12.56 -12.11 -2.63
CA ASN A 28 11.60 -13.20 -2.41
C ASN A 28 10.58 -12.90 -1.29
N HIS A 29 10.86 -11.97 -0.37
CA HIS A 29 9.93 -11.60 0.69
C HIS A 29 8.90 -10.53 0.28
N TYR A 30 9.23 -9.71 -0.71
CA TYR A 30 8.36 -8.67 -1.26
C TYR A 30 8.35 -8.77 -2.79
N ALA A 31 7.97 -9.95 -3.29
CA ALA A 31 7.74 -10.11 -4.71
C ALA A 31 6.63 -9.14 -5.13
N ILE A 32 7.02 -8.01 -5.73
CA ILE A 32 6.05 -7.13 -6.37
C ILE A 32 5.28 -7.99 -7.38
N PRO A 33 3.96 -8.15 -7.24
CA PRO A 33 3.18 -8.97 -8.15
C PRO A 33 3.41 -8.54 -9.59
N LYS A 34 3.48 -9.50 -10.51
CA LYS A 34 3.57 -9.15 -11.94
C LYS A 34 2.41 -8.22 -12.29
N PRO A 35 2.67 -7.13 -13.04
CA PRO A 35 1.59 -6.24 -13.46
C PRO A 35 0.53 -7.05 -14.20
N LYS A 36 -0.70 -6.99 -13.68
CA LYS A 36 -1.84 -7.70 -14.25
C LYS A 36 -2.21 -7.10 -15.60
N THR A 37 -2.50 -7.96 -16.54
CA THR A 37 -3.04 -7.54 -17.84
C THR A 37 -4.43 -6.89 -17.68
N PRO A 38 -4.89 -6.05 -18.61
CA PRO A 38 -6.23 -5.48 -18.57
C PRO A 38 -7.34 -6.54 -18.43
N LYS A 39 -7.15 -7.72 -19.01
CA LYS A 39 -8.10 -8.83 -18.93
C LYS A 39 -8.13 -9.46 -17.54
N GLU A 40 -6.98 -9.61 -16.88
CA GLU A 40 -6.90 -10.10 -15.51
C GLU A 40 -7.52 -9.11 -14.53
N LYS A 41 -7.24 -7.80 -14.68
CA LYS A 41 -7.88 -6.74 -13.89
C LYS A 41 -9.40 -6.73 -14.04
N GLN A 42 -9.90 -6.92 -15.25
CA GLN A 42 -11.34 -6.98 -15.52
C GLN A 42 -11.99 -8.22 -14.88
N SER A 43 -11.35 -9.40 -15.02
CA SER A 43 -11.83 -10.65 -14.41
C SER A 43 -11.89 -10.55 -12.87
N GLU A 44 -10.88 -9.95 -12.25
CA GLU A 44 -10.85 -9.75 -10.80
C GLU A 44 -11.88 -8.73 -10.32
N LYS A 45 -12.09 -7.66 -11.08
CA LYS A 45 -13.16 -6.70 -10.79
C LYS A 45 -14.53 -7.39 -10.82
N GLU A 46 -14.77 -8.28 -11.77
CA GLU A 46 -16.00 -9.06 -11.85
C GLU A 46 -16.12 -10.05 -10.69
N GLN A 47 -15.03 -10.70 -10.28
CA GLN A 47 -14.98 -11.55 -9.10
C GLN A 47 -15.28 -10.77 -7.80
N ARG A 48 -14.72 -9.58 -7.63
CA ARG A 48 -14.99 -8.71 -6.47
C ARG A 48 -16.45 -8.28 -6.40
N LEU A 49 -17.04 -7.93 -7.54
CA LEU A 49 -18.47 -7.64 -7.63
C LEU A 49 -19.33 -8.86 -7.21
N GLN A 50 -18.91 -10.07 -7.57
CA GLN A 50 -19.58 -11.31 -7.15
C GLN A 50 -19.42 -11.59 -5.65
N LEU A 51 -18.29 -11.19 -5.05
CA LEU A 51 -18.04 -11.30 -3.61
C LEU A 51 -18.77 -10.22 -2.78
N GLY A 52 -19.38 -9.23 -3.44
CA GLY A 52 -20.10 -8.13 -2.77
C GLY A 52 -19.18 -7.21 -1.97
N LEU A 53 -17.88 -7.12 -2.33
CA LEU A 53 -16.94 -6.25 -1.64
C LEU A 53 -17.27 -4.78 -1.90
N PRO A 54 -17.20 -3.93 -0.87
CA PRO A 54 -17.36 -2.50 -1.04
C PRO A 54 -16.21 -1.93 -1.89
N THR A 55 -16.48 -0.83 -2.58
CA THR A 55 -15.47 -0.07 -3.32
C THR A 55 -14.89 1.02 -2.43
N PHE A 56 -13.59 1.24 -2.53
CA PHE A 56 -12.88 2.29 -1.82
C PHE A 56 -12.29 3.27 -2.83
N ARG A 57 -12.72 4.53 -2.75
CA ARG A 57 -12.32 5.58 -3.70
C ARG A 57 -10.80 5.80 -3.69
N TYR A 58 -10.22 5.89 -2.51
CA TYR A 58 -8.81 6.21 -2.32
C TYR A 58 -7.90 4.97 -2.24
N HIS A 59 -8.47 3.76 -2.18
CA HIS A 59 -7.73 2.50 -2.23
C HIS A 59 -8.53 1.46 -3.03
N PRO A 60 -8.56 1.54 -4.37
CA PRO A 60 -9.48 0.77 -5.19
C PRO A 60 -9.22 -0.74 -5.17
N ASP A 61 -7.98 -1.15 -4.95
CA ASP A 61 -7.54 -2.55 -5.03
C ASP A 61 -6.88 -3.08 -3.75
N PRO A 62 -7.55 -3.04 -2.58
CA PRO A 62 -6.92 -3.36 -1.29
C PRO A 62 -6.54 -4.83 -1.10
N LEU A 63 -7.12 -5.76 -1.85
CA LEU A 63 -6.67 -7.16 -1.91
C LEU A 63 -5.33 -7.28 -2.64
N ASP A 64 -5.18 -6.60 -3.78
CA ASP A 64 -3.97 -6.67 -4.59
C ASP A 64 -2.76 -6.02 -3.91
N THR A 65 -3.02 -5.01 -3.09
CA THR A 65 -1.99 -4.31 -2.32
C THR A 65 -1.65 -5.00 -1.00
N GLY A 66 -2.40 -6.06 -0.63
CA GLY A 66 -2.23 -6.78 0.62
C GLY A 66 -2.79 -6.04 1.84
N ALA A 67 -3.61 -5.00 1.65
CA ALA A 67 -4.33 -4.36 2.76
C ALA A 67 -5.47 -5.24 3.30
N PHE A 68 -5.97 -6.15 2.47
CA PHE A 68 -6.85 -7.24 2.88
C PHE A 68 -6.18 -8.58 2.61
N ASP A 69 -6.51 -9.56 3.45
CA ASP A 69 -6.14 -10.96 3.28
C ASP A 69 -7.39 -11.85 3.32
N GLU A 70 -7.22 -13.10 2.91
CA GLU A 70 -8.30 -14.09 2.80
C GLU A 70 -8.09 -15.24 3.77
N SER A 71 -9.17 -15.68 4.44
CA SER A 71 -9.21 -16.88 5.26
C SER A 71 -10.25 -17.88 4.75
N LYS A 72 -9.83 -19.11 4.48
CA LYS A 72 -10.75 -20.19 4.08
C LYS A 72 -11.73 -20.59 5.18
N GLU A 73 -11.29 -20.53 6.42
CA GLU A 73 -12.10 -20.88 7.60
C GLU A 73 -12.98 -19.71 8.05
N GLY A 74 -12.63 -18.50 7.60
CA GLY A 74 -13.24 -17.26 8.06
C GLY A 74 -12.71 -16.82 9.43
N VAL A 75 -12.86 -15.52 9.70
CA VAL A 75 -12.53 -14.89 10.98
C VAL A 75 -13.74 -14.10 11.47
N VAL A 76 -13.82 -13.86 12.78
CA VAL A 76 -14.90 -13.04 13.35
C VAL A 76 -14.48 -11.58 13.35
N CYS A 77 -15.25 -10.73 12.69
CA CYS A 77 -15.02 -9.30 12.69
C CYS A 77 -15.26 -8.69 14.09
N ASP A 78 -14.25 -8.05 14.67
CA ASP A 78 -14.34 -7.43 16.00
C ASP A 78 -15.38 -6.29 16.06
N CYS A 79 -15.63 -5.64 14.93
CA CYS A 79 -16.60 -4.55 14.88
C CYS A 79 -18.05 -5.04 14.90
N CYS A 80 -18.45 -5.94 14.01
CA CYS A 80 -19.84 -6.36 13.84
C CYS A 80 -20.15 -7.78 14.37
N GLY A 81 -19.15 -8.56 14.76
CA GLY A 81 -19.31 -9.94 15.25
C GLY A 81 -19.68 -10.97 14.18
N LYS A 82 -19.71 -10.59 12.90
CA LYS A 82 -20.00 -11.52 11.80
C LYS A 82 -18.74 -12.24 11.33
N THR A 83 -18.90 -13.48 10.89
CA THR A 83 -17.82 -14.20 10.20
C THR A 83 -17.59 -13.54 8.82
N THR A 84 -16.33 -13.30 8.50
CA THR A 84 -15.86 -12.80 7.20
C THR A 84 -14.72 -13.65 6.69
N HIS A 85 -14.62 -13.82 5.38
CA HIS A 85 -13.51 -14.51 4.73
C HIS A 85 -12.44 -13.55 4.21
N ILE A 86 -12.74 -12.24 4.21
CA ILE A 86 -11.82 -11.19 3.83
C ILE A 86 -11.72 -10.22 4.99
N PHE A 87 -10.50 -9.89 5.40
CA PHE A 87 -10.23 -9.06 6.57
C PHE A 87 -9.04 -8.14 6.36
N TYR A 88 -9.04 -7.05 7.08
CA TYR A 88 -8.01 -6.02 7.05
C TYR A 88 -6.77 -6.46 7.83
N THR A 89 -5.58 -6.19 7.28
CA THR A 89 -4.27 -6.62 7.82
C THR A 89 -3.32 -5.50 8.17
N ASN A 90 -3.58 -4.29 7.68
CA ASN A 90 -2.74 -3.13 7.95
C ASN A 90 -3.09 -2.46 9.29
N PRO A 91 -2.28 -1.52 9.80
CA PRO A 91 -2.55 -0.86 11.06
C PRO A 91 -3.91 -0.15 11.10
N PHE A 92 -4.61 -0.34 12.22
CA PHE A 92 -5.78 0.45 12.60
C PHE A 92 -5.43 1.17 13.90
N PHE A 93 -5.40 2.48 13.86
CA PHE A 93 -4.99 3.32 14.97
C PHE A 93 -6.13 3.51 15.95
N SER A 94 -6.13 2.75 17.04
CA SER A 94 -7.12 2.83 18.13
C SER A 94 -6.45 2.51 19.46
N ILE A 95 -7.15 2.84 20.58
CA ILE A 95 -6.69 2.46 21.92
C ILE A 95 -6.88 0.95 22.16
N GLU A 96 -7.94 0.38 21.56
CA GLU A 96 -8.23 -1.05 21.67
C GLU A 96 -7.41 -1.85 20.66
N ASP A 97 -6.98 -3.04 21.05
CA ASP A 97 -6.30 -3.98 20.16
C ASP A 97 -7.35 -4.72 19.32
N ILE A 98 -7.37 -4.44 18.01
CA ILE A 98 -8.33 -4.96 17.05
C ILE A 98 -7.60 -5.91 16.10
N ALA A 99 -8.03 -7.16 16.08
CA ALA A 99 -7.40 -8.19 15.27
C ALA A 99 -7.98 -8.27 13.83
N TYR A 100 -9.32 -8.22 13.70
CA TYR A 100 -9.98 -8.45 12.42
C TYR A 100 -11.10 -7.46 12.16
N LEU A 101 -11.05 -6.77 11.02
CA LEU A 101 -12.11 -5.89 10.52
C LEU A 101 -12.56 -6.35 9.13
N CYS A 102 -13.87 -6.50 8.94
CA CYS A 102 -14.40 -6.81 7.61
C CYS A 102 -14.50 -5.56 6.72
N PRO A 103 -14.46 -5.72 5.38
CA PRO A 103 -14.52 -4.59 4.44
C PRO A 103 -15.73 -3.68 4.64
N GLU A 104 -16.90 -4.23 4.98
CA GLU A 104 -18.14 -3.47 5.19
C GLU A 104 -18.06 -2.55 6.42
N CYS A 105 -17.42 -3.01 7.50
CA CYS A 105 -17.22 -2.19 8.70
C CYS A 105 -16.26 -1.03 8.46
N ILE A 106 -15.31 -1.19 7.54
CA ILE A 106 -14.41 -0.12 7.10
C ILE A 106 -15.19 0.85 6.21
N ALA A 107 -15.76 0.40 5.12
CA ALA A 107 -16.44 1.23 4.14
C ALA A 107 -17.59 2.05 4.74
N SER A 108 -18.34 1.48 5.68
CA SER A 108 -19.40 2.18 6.40
C SER A 108 -18.92 3.13 7.50
N GLY A 109 -17.61 3.11 7.83
CA GLY A 109 -17.04 3.84 8.96
C GLY A 109 -17.48 3.29 10.34
N ALA A 110 -18.11 2.12 10.39
CA ALA A 110 -18.58 1.53 11.64
C ALA A 110 -17.43 1.19 12.59
N ALA A 111 -16.30 0.70 12.05
CA ALA A 111 -15.11 0.38 12.82
C ALA A 111 -14.51 1.65 13.45
N ALA A 112 -14.28 2.68 12.65
CA ALA A 112 -13.75 3.96 13.12
C ALA A 112 -14.61 4.58 14.23
N ARG A 113 -15.93 4.60 14.04
CA ARG A 113 -16.86 5.13 15.07
C ARG A 113 -16.88 4.29 16.36
N LYS A 114 -16.87 2.95 16.23
CA LYS A 114 -16.96 2.06 17.40
C LYS A 114 -15.72 2.18 18.30
N TYR A 115 -14.55 2.27 17.70
CA TYR A 115 -13.27 2.24 18.41
C TYR A 115 -12.59 3.61 18.52
N ASN A 116 -13.28 4.68 18.06
CA ASN A 116 -12.69 6.02 17.94
C ASN A 116 -11.29 5.96 17.32
N GLY A 117 -11.19 5.25 16.20
CA GLY A 117 -9.92 4.94 15.54
C GLY A 117 -9.92 5.40 14.09
N SER A 118 -8.76 5.26 13.45
CA SER A 118 -8.49 5.66 12.08
C SER A 118 -7.65 4.64 11.33
N PHE A 119 -7.76 4.63 10.00
CA PHE A 119 -6.97 3.79 9.10
C PHE A 119 -5.75 4.53 8.55
N GLN A 120 -5.69 5.84 8.76
CA GLN A 120 -4.62 6.72 8.33
C GLN A 120 -4.37 7.78 9.40
N ASP A 121 -3.11 8.22 9.53
CA ASP A 121 -2.71 9.33 10.38
C ASP A 121 -3.10 10.66 9.70
N ASP A 122 -3.88 11.49 10.37
CA ASP A 122 -4.36 12.78 9.88
C ASP A 122 -3.25 13.86 9.76
N LEU A 123 -2.10 13.63 10.39
CA LEU A 123 -0.91 14.48 10.28
C LEU A 123 0.00 14.08 9.12
N SER A 124 -0.26 12.94 8.48
CA SER A 124 0.55 12.36 7.41
C SER A 124 -0.16 12.42 6.06
N LEU A 125 -0.66 13.60 5.70
CA LEU A 125 -1.41 13.88 4.48
C LEU A 125 -0.84 15.12 3.78
N ASP A 126 -0.95 15.15 2.44
CA ASP A 126 -0.70 16.40 1.69
C ASP A 126 -1.77 17.44 2.02
N ASP A 127 -1.34 18.69 2.07
CA ASP A 127 -2.22 19.85 2.22
C ASP A 127 -3.08 20.11 0.96
N GLY A 128 -4.10 20.98 1.11
CA GLY A 128 -4.86 21.51 -0.03
C GLY A 128 -6.16 20.75 -0.35
N VAL A 129 -6.62 19.89 0.54
CA VAL A 129 -7.96 19.28 0.46
C VAL A 129 -8.84 19.86 1.56
N ASP A 130 -9.53 20.96 1.27
CA ASP A 130 -10.39 21.69 2.22
C ASP A 130 -11.81 21.11 2.31
N ASN A 131 -11.95 19.79 2.19
CA ASN A 131 -13.24 19.12 2.25
C ASN A 131 -13.29 18.10 3.39
N PRO A 132 -14.02 18.37 4.49
CA PRO A 132 -14.10 17.47 5.64
C PRO A 132 -14.69 16.09 5.33
N GLU A 133 -15.58 15.97 4.34
CA GLU A 133 -16.16 14.68 3.96
C GLU A 133 -15.15 13.78 3.26
N LYS A 134 -14.26 14.37 2.44
CA LYS A 134 -13.16 13.65 1.80
C LYS A 134 -12.13 13.20 2.82
N LEU A 135 -11.82 14.06 3.78
CA LEU A 135 -10.92 13.72 4.89
C LEU A 135 -11.49 12.58 5.73
N ASP A 136 -12.76 12.66 6.11
CA ASP A 136 -13.45 11.59 6.83
C ASP A 136 -13.46 10.27 6.04
N GLU A 137 -13.72 10.32 4.74
CA GLU A 137 -13.67 9.15 3.87
C GLU A 137 -12.28 8.52 3.84
N LEU A 138 -11.23 9.33 3.72
CA LEU A 138 -9.85 8.84 3.70
C LEU A 138 -9.46 8.21 5.03
N ILE A 139 -9.67 8.92 6.14
CA ILE A 139 -9.16 8.53 7.46
C ILE A 139 -9.98 7.40 8.07
N HIS A 140 -11.31 7.42 7.91
CA HIS A 140 -12.20 6.55 8.66
C HIS A 140 -12.88 5.45 7.83
N ARG A 141 -12.84 5.55 6.49
CA ARG A 141 -13.58 4.65 5.60
C ARG A 141 -12.74 4.08 4.45
N THR A 142 -11.44 4.33 4.44
CA THR A 142 -10.51 3.82 3.43
C THR A 142 -9.48 2.92 4.10
N PRO A 143 -9.24 1.69 3.60
CA PRO A 143 -8.15 0.86 4.08
C PRO A 143 -6.81 1.58 3.92
N GLY A 144 -5.98 1.64 4.96
CA GLY A 144 -4.62 2.15 4.87
C GLY A 144 -3.73 1.24 4.01
N TYR A 145 -2.58 1.73 3.60
CA TYR A 145 -1.51 0.91 3.03
C TYR A 145 -0.37 0.76 4.04
N SER A 146 0.53 -0.18 3.84
CA SER A 146 1.69 -0.39 4.70
C SER A 146 2.96 0.09 4.01
N GLY A 147 3.74 0.90 4.68
CA GLY A 147 5.00 1.46 4.20
C GLY A 147 6.22 1.01 4.99
N TRP A 148 7.41 1.27 4.47
CA TRP A 148 8.68 1.08 5.19
C TRP A 148 8.95 2.19 6.22
N GLN A 149 8.31 3.33 6.01
CA GLN A 149 8.31 4.50 6.88
C GLN A 149 6.86 4.84 7.19
N GLN A 150 6.63 5.92 7.93
CA GLN A 150 5.31 6.50 8.13
C GLN A 150 4.62 6.66 6.77
N GLU A 151 3.43 6.09 6.65
CA GLU A 151 2.58 6.25 5.47
C GLU A 151 2.23 7.72 5.30
N TYR A 152 2.27 8.20 4.07
CA TYR A 152 1.95 9.59 3.74
C TYR A 152 1.03 9.63 2.53
N TRP A 153 -0.18 10.17 2.71
CA TRP A 153 -1.17 10.19 1.65
C TRP A 153 -1.05 11.42 0.76
N ARG A 154 -1.02 11.18 -0.54
CA ARG A 154 -0.84 12.23 -1.54
C ARG A 154 -2.17 12.86 -1.92
N ALA A 155 -2.14 14.16 -2.26
CA ALA A 155 -3.27 14.90 -2.79
C ALA A 155 -2.89 15.66 -4.07
N HIS A 156 -3.87 15.85 -4.96
CA HIS A 156 -3.72 16.64 -6.18
C HIS A 156 -5.07 17.22 -6.60
N CYS A 157 -5.08 18.45 -7.12
CA CYS A 157 -6.29 19.10 -7.63
C CYS A 157 -7.45 19.18 -6.62
N GLY A 158 -7.16 19.39 -5.34
CA GLY A 158 -8.17 19.50 -4.28
C GLY A 158 -8.87 18.19 -3.91
N ASP A 159 -8.21 17.06 -4.17
CA ASP A 159 -8.67 15.74 -3.79
C ASP A 159 -7.49 14.83 -3.37
N TYR A 160 -7.77 13.80 -2.55
CA TYR A 160 -6.77 12.79 -2.26
C TYR A 160 -6.59 11.86 -3.45
N CYS A 161 -5.34 11.46 -3.69
CA CYS A 161 -5.02 10.51 -4.75
C CYS A 161 -5.42 9.08 -4.34
N ALA A 162 -5.74 8.25 -5.32
CA ALA A 162 -5.95 6.83 -5.05
C ALA A 162 -4.61 6.10 -4.93
N PHE A 163 -4.42 5.34 -3.86
CA PHE A 163 -3.28 4.44 -3.74
C PHE A 163 -3.48 3.23 -4.66
N LEU A 164 -2.60 3.07 -5.65
CA LEU A 164 -2.68 2.04 -6.68
C LEU A 164 -1.77 0.85 -6.40
N GLY A 165 -0.85 0.99 -5.45
CA GLY A 165 0.01 -0.10 -5.02
C GLY A 165 1.50 0.25 -4.95
N TYR A 166 2.29 -0.81 -4.83
CA TYR A 166 3.75 -0.74 -4.73
C TYR A 166 4.36 -0.99 -6.09
N VAL A 167 5.39 -0.22 -6.44
CA VAL A 167 6.13 -0.37 -7.69
C VAL A 167 7.64 -0.34 -7.43
N GLY A 168 8.38 -1.11 -8.22
CA GLY A 168 9.82 -1.11 -8.20
C GLY A 168 10.41 -0.62 -9.51
N ALA A 169 11.73 -0.80 -9.69
CA ALA A 169 12.45 -0.35 -10.87
C ALA A 169 11.87 -0.93 -12.18
N ARG A 170 11.39 -2.18 -12.15
CA ARG A 170 10.77 -2.83 -13.32
C ARG A 170 9.50 -2.13 -13.77
N GLU A 171 8.61 -1.84 -12.82
CA GLU A 171 7.32 -1.19 -13.09
C GLU A 171 7.54 0.27 -13.52
N LEU A 172 8.44 0.99 -12.86
CA LEU A 172 8.80 2.37 -13.21
C LEU A 172 9.44 2.45 -14.61
N ARG A 173 10.26 1.46 -14.97
CA ARG A 173 10.82 1.35 -16.33
C ARG A 173 9.73 1.09 -17.35
N ALA A 174 8.77 0.22 -17.06
CA ALA A 174 7.62 -0.03 -17.94
C ALA A 174 6.72 1.19 -18.12
N LEU A 175 6.61 2.04 -17.10
CA LEU A 175 5.91 3.32 -17.14
C LEU A 175 6.73 4.42 -17.85
N GLY A 176 8.03 4.22 -18.09
CA GLY A 176 8.92 5.19 -18.71
C GLY A 176 9.36 6.33 -17.78
N VAL A 177 9.20 6.18 -16.47
CA VAL A 177 9.49 7.23 -15.46
C VAL A 177 10.65 6.88 -14.53
N LEU A 178 11.36 5.77 -14.75
CA LEU A 178 12.43 5.34 -13.86
C LEU A 178 13.54 6.39 -13.73
N GLU A 179 14.01 6.93 -14.84
CA GLU A 179 15.11 7.93 -14.82
C GLU A 179 14.69 9.22 -14.12
N GLU A 180 13.45 9.67 -14.33
CA GLU A 180 12.91 10.84 -13.63
C GLU A 180 12.90 10.63 -12.11
N VAL A 181 12.50 9.43 -11.65
CA VAL A 181 12.53 9.08 -10.22
C VAL A 181 13.94 9.01 -9.68
N LEU A 182 14.90 8.50 -10.46
CA LEU A 182 16.31 8.44 -10.06
C LEU A 182 16.95 9.84 -10.01
N ASP A 183 16.65 10.69 -10.96
CA ASP A 183 17.17 12.06 -11.02
C ASP A 183 16.66 12.94 -9.86
N ASP A 184 15.40 12.74 -9.45
CA ASP A 184 14.78 13.44 -8.31
C ASP A 184 15.18 12.86 -6.94
N SER A 185 15.98 11.80 -6.93
CA SER A 185 16.42 11.12 -5.72
C SER A 185 17.73 11.71 -5.17
N MET A 186 17.95 11.49 -3.86
CA MET A 186 19.22 11.84 -3.19
C MET A 186 20.25 10.70 -3.24
N TRP A 187 20.07 9.69 -4.11
CA TRP A 187 20.98 8.56 -4.25
C TRP A 187 22.24 8.94 -5.01
N ASP A 188 23.35 8.31 -4.66
CA ASP A 188 24.59 8.43 -5.43
C ASP A 188 24.52 7.60 -6.74
N GLU A 189 25.48 7.83 -7.65
CA GLU A 189 25.45 7.17 -8.96
C GLU A 189 25.67 5.64 -8.87
N GLU A 190 26.33 5.14 -7.83
CA GLU A 190 26.49 3.70 -7.61
C GLU A 190 25.14 3.06 -7.21
N GLU A 191 24.39 3.72 -6.33
CA GLU A 191 23.06 3.31 -5.94
C GLU A 191 22.06 3.36 -7.12
N LYS A 192 22.10 4.42 -7.93
CA LYS A 192 21.29 4.55 -9.13
C LYS A 192 21.57 3.47 -10.16
N GLU A 193 22.84 3.15 -10.39
CA GLU A 193 23.20 2.09 -11.32
C GLU A 193 22.74 0.71 -10.83
N MET A 194 22.88 0.43 -9.55
CA MET A 194 22.36 -0.79 -8.94
C MET A 194 20.83 -0.94 -9.12
N ILE A 195 20.10 0.18 -9.04
CA ILE A 195 18.65 0.18 -9.28
C ILE A 195 18.37 -0.03 -10.77
N ARG A 196 19.12 0.61 -11.68
CA ARG A 196 18.98 0.40 -13.13
C ARG A 196 19.21 -1.05 -13.54
N GLU A 197 20.17 -1.72 -12.92
CA GLU A 197 20.49 -3.13 -13.21
C GLU A 197 19.50 -4.11 -12.57
N SER A 198 18.67 -3.67 -11.62
CA SER A 198 17.78 -4.57 -10.92
C SER A 198 16.67 -5.11 -11.83
N VAL A 199 16.54 -6.44 -11.84
CA VAL A 199 15.61 -7.15 -12.76
C VAL A 199 14.23 -7.35 -12.14
N ASN A 200 14.15 -7.49 -10.81
CA ASN A 200 12.96 -7.91 -10.09
C ASN A 200 12.44 -6.87 -9.08
N GLY A 201 12.34 -5.61 -9.48
CA GLY A 201 11.95 -4.54 -8.55
C GLY A 201 13.09 -4.14 -7.60
N GLY A 202 13.99 -5.07 -7.27
CA GLY A 202 15.25 -4.88 -6.60
C GLY A 202 15.17 -4.10 -5.29
N HIS A 203 16.05 -3.12 -5.13
CA HIS A 203 16.21 -2.34 -3.91
C HIS A 203 15.32 -1.11 -3.83
N LEU A 204 14.45 -0.90 -4.81
CA LEU A 204 13.56 0.24 -4.91
C LEU A 204 12.11 -0.18 -4.67
N GLN A 205 11.47 0.44 -3.70
CA GLN A 205 10.03 0.41 -3.54
C GLN A 205 9.48 1.83 -3.55
N CYS A 206 8.57 2.09 -4.46
CA CYS A 206 7.81 3.33 -4.54
C CYS A 206 6.33 3.04 -4.30
N TYR A 207 5.61 4.05 -3.84
CA TYR A 207 4.17 4.04 -3.67
C TYR A 207 3.53 4.76 -4.85
N LEU A 208 2.68 4.05 -5.59
CA LEU A 208 2.01 4.61 -6.76
C LEU A 208 0.65 5.16 -6.35
N PHE A 209 0.47 6.44 -6.64
CA PHE A 209 -0.79 7.14 -6.44
C PHE A 209 -1.32 7.67 -7.76
#